data_8f51582f3caebb136808d8e45de97cf8
#
_entry.id   8f51582f3caebb136808d8e45de97cf8
#
_cell.length_a   1.000
_cell.length_b   1.000
_cell.length_c   1.000
_cell.angle_alpha   90.00
_cell.angle_beta   90.00
_cell.angle_gamma   90.00
#
_symmetry.space_group_name_H-M   'P 1'
#
loop_
_entity.id
_entity.type
_entity.pdbx_description
1 polymer ?
#
loop_
_entity_poly.entity_id
_entity_poly.type
_entity_poly.pdbx_seq_one_letter_code
_entity_poly.pdbx_strand_id
1 'polypeptide(L)'
;MNKDRIMAYIDNQSEIKKCVETQFPFFIAHEYHRFYELLEKGQLFGAFFEMKDVLEVLLKFPILVGTAYIQSKKEPEEGKRCLEALIAHPLSLGQWAAYGNDLRKILQKDEAAKPLYQVLRSILQLYNRTGVVNWRNTRIGHGAVAGDIMQYAEDFKKYSTAINKHCMETESFYTELNIMLGGKKLKGYSLPKWDEITVCSFEGQTLEASFSQLIFDLRPYIFVQEGDIYFFDSMNSWRLVIDALDYVKGRKIVVQSEFFLKKYRELTGEGKYLPETSVSDVVFSSDNQYLNELNLAENFTSMDNLDEWLAHCLNDYDRGVFMLKMERGMGKTAFVSS
;
A
#
# COMPACT_ATOMS: atom_id res chain seq x y z
N MET A 1 0.49 31.66 4.11
CA MET A 1 0.83 31.67 2.68
C MET A 1 -0.48 31.66 1.92
N ASN A 2 -0.73 32.63 1.03
CA ASN A 2 -1.99 32.74 0.30
C ASN A 2 -2.08 31.61 -0.74
N LYS A 3 -3.31 31.18 -1.12
CA LYS A 3 -3.61 30.21 -2.19
C LYS A 3 -2.75 30.50 -3.44
N ASP A 4 -2.62 31.78 -3.81
CA ASP A 4 -1.84 32.24 -4.97
C ASP A 4 -0.34 31.88 -4.87
N ARG A 5 0.21 31.81 -3.66
CA ARG A 5 1.62 31.41 -3.45
C ARG A 5 1.82 29.89 -3.54
N ILE A 6 0.81 29.10 -3.16
CA ILE A 6 0.82 27.63 -3.37
C ILE A 6 0.76 27.38 -4.87
N MET A 7 -0.15 28.09 -5.57
CA MET A 7 -0.31 27.95 -7.03
C MET A 7 0.93 28.40 -7.81
N ALA A 8 1.52 29.55 -7.47
CA ALA A 8 2.75 30.03 -8.11
C ALA A 8 3.96 29.10 -7.91
N TYR A 9 3.97 28.33 -6.82
CA TYR A 9 4.98 27.29 -6.59
C TYR A 9 4.77 26.08 -7.51
N ILE A 10 3.52 25.74 -7.81
CA ILE A 10 3.12 24.63 -8.69
C ILE A 10 3.50 24.95 -10.15
N ASP A 11 3.27 26.18 -10.62
CA ASP A 11 3.52 26.63 -12.00
C ASP A 11 5.00 26.51 -12.41
N ASN A 12 5.93 26.64 -11.46
CA ASN A 12 7.36 26.49 -11.71
C ASN A 12 7.83 25.03 -11.90
N GLN A 13 6.91 24.05 -11.89
CA GLN A 13 7.27 22.62 -11.96
C GLN A 13 6.61 21.90 -13.15
N SER A 14 6.24 22.63 -14.18
CA SER A 14 5.48 22.12 -15.32
C SER A 14 6.15 20.96 -16.08
N GLU A 15 7.49 20.96 -16.18
CA GLU A 15 8.22 19.92 -16.93
C GLU A 15 8.22 18.59 -16.20
N ILE A 16 8.57 18.56 -14.89
CA ILE A 16 8.56 17.32 -14.12
C ILE A 16 7.14 16.78 -13.96
N LYS A 17 6.14 17.65 -13.76
CA LYS A 17 4.74 17.25 -13.70
C LYS A 17 4.33 16.52 -14.97
N LYS A 18 4.60 17.10 -16.15
CA LYS A 18 4.28 16.48 -17.43
C LYS A 18 5.00 15.14 -17.62
N CYS A 19 6.28 15.05 -17.23
CA CYS A 19 7.04 13.81 -17.31
C CYS A 19 6.43 12.72 -16.45
N VAL A 20 6.15 13.00 -15.15
CA VAL A 20 5.54 12.03 -14.24
C VAL A 20 4.18 11.56 -14.76
N GLU A 21 3.31 12.50 -15.13
CA GLU A 21 1.95 12.21 -15.60
C GLU A 21 1.89 11.39 -16.89
N THR A 22 2.94 11.40 -17.71
CA THR A 22 2.91 10.73 -19.03
C THR A 22 3.86 9.55 -19.15
N GLN A 23 4.97 9.54 -18.40
CA GLN A 23 6.07 8.60 -18.61
C GLN A 23 6.33 7.67 -17.42
N PHE A 24 5.83 7.98 -16.24
CA PHE A 24 6.02 7.12 -15.07
C PHE A 24 5.03 5.95 -15.07
N PRO A 25 5.33 4.86 -14.33
CA PRO A 25 4.38 3.80 -14.10
C PRO A 25 3.04 4.34 -13.58
N PHE A 26 1.95 3.77 -14.09
CA PHE A 26 0.58 4.24 -13.82
C PHE A 26 0.31 4.55 -12.35
N PHE A 27 0.74 3.69 -11.44
CA PHE A 27 0.47 3.84 -10.01
C PHE A 27 1.04 5.14 -9.42
N ILE A 28 2.26 5.50 -9.82
CA ILE A 28 2.88 6.75 -9.38
C ILE A 28 2.24 7.93 -10.09
N ALA A 29 2.08 7.82 -11.42
CA ALA A 29 1.53 8.89 -12.24
C ALA A 29 0.10 9.26 -11.84
N HIS A 30 -0.74 8.27 -11.50
CA HIS A 30 -2.13 8.47 -11.08
C HIS A 30 -2.22 9.26 -9.77
N GLU A 31 -1.54 8.80 -8.69
CA GLU A 31 -1.58 9.46 -7.39
C GLU A 31 -0.96 10.87 -7.46
N TYR A 32 0.13 11.00 -8.21
CA TYR A 32 0.77 12.28 -8.44
C TYR A 32 -0.14 13.26 -9.19
N HIS A 33 -0.80 12.83 -10.26
CA HIS A 33 -1.77 13.63 -11.01
C HIS A 33 -2.92 14.08 -10.12
N ARG A 34 -3.51 13.16 -9.36
CA ARG A 34 -4.62 13.42 -8.46
C ARG A 34 -4.27 14.43 -7.36
N PHE A 35 -3.07 14.34 -6.80
CA PHE A 35 -2.56 15.33 -5.85
C PHE A 35 -2.56 16.74 -6.45
N TYR A 36 -2.01 16.91 -7.64
CA TYR A 36 -1.95 18.21 -8.29
C TYR A 36 -3.32 18.70 -8.77
N GLU A 37 -4.16 17.81 -9.27
CA GLU A 37 -5.54 18.14 -9.64
C GLU A 37 -6.34 18.70 -8.46
N LEU A 38 -6.22 18.09 -7.29
CA LEU A 38 -6.86 18.56 -6.06
C LEU A 38 -6.32 19.91 -5.61
N LEU A 39 -5.01 20.14 -5.72
CA LEU A 39 -4.40 21.44 -5.45
C LEU A 39 -4.92 22.52 -6.40
N GLU A 40 -4.96 22.26 -7.70
CA GLU A 40 -5.45 23.19 -8.73
C GLU A 40 -6.92 23.54 -8.50
N LYS A 41 -7.73 22.57 -8.11
CA LYS A 41 -9.15 22.79 -7.74
C LYS A 41 -9.34 23.49 -6.38
N GLY A 42 -8.24 23.72 -5.63
CA GLY A 42 -8.28 24.32 -4.31
C GLY A 42 -8.86 23.41 -3.22
N GLN A 43 -8.92 22.11 -3.47
CA GLN A 43 -9.40 21.10 -2.52
C GLN A 43 -8.24 20.68 -1.57
N LEU A 44 -7.80 21.62 -0.74
CA LEU A 44 -6.58 21.50 0.04
C LEU A 44 -6.59 20.31 1.02
N PHE A 45 -7.73 20.01 1.64
CA PHE A 45 -7.82 18.83 2.52
C PHE A 45 -7.62 17.52 1.73
N GLY A 46 -8.28 17.38 0.58
CA GLY A 46 -8.09 16.24 -0.30
C GLY A 46 -6.63 16.11 -0.75
N ALA A 47 -6.04 17.22 -1.21
CA ALA A 47 -4.64 17.26 -1.62
C ALA A 47 -3.67 16.89 -0.49
N PHE A 48 -3.98 17.23 0.77
CA PHE A 48 -3.16 16.89 1.91
C PHE A 48 -3.13 15.38 2.19
N PHE A 49 -4.28 14.72 2.10
CA PHE A 49 -4.37 13.27 2.20
C PHE A 49 -3.73 12.58 1.01
N GLU A 50 -3.97 13.08 -0.21
CA GLU A 50 -3.38 12.55 -1.43
C GLU A 50 -1.86 12.63 -1.44
N MET A 51 -1.28 13.70 -0.89
CA MET A 51 0.17 13.81 -0.71
C MET A 51 0.75 12.66 0.12
N LYS A 52 0.01 12.18 1.13
CA LYS A 52 0.37 10.97 1.90
C LYS A 52 0.38 9.75 0.99
N ASP A 53 -0.65 9.58 0.13
CA ASP A 53 -0.76 8.42 -0.75
C ASP A 53 0.34 8.42 -1.82
N VAL A 54 0.68 9.57 -2.39
CA VAL A 54 1.85 9.74 -3.26
C VAL A 54 3.13 9.27 -2.56
N LEU A 55 3.38 9.71 -1.32
CA LEU A 55 4.57 9.32 -0.57
C LEU A 55 4.59 7.81 -0.28
N GLU A 56 3.45 7.23 0.07
CA GLU A 56 3.35 5.79 0.33
C GLU A 56 3.60 4.96 -0.93
N VAL A 57 3.03 5.34 -2.08
CA VAL A 57 3.26 4.66 -3.36
C VAL A 57 4.72 4.78 -3.80
N LEU A 58 5.32 5.96 -3.69
CA LEU A 58 6.74 6.16 -4.01
C LEU A 58 7.67 5.30 -3.16
N LEU A 59 7.28 4.93 -1.93
CA LEU A 59 8.03 4.00 -1.10
C LEU A 59 7.72 2.54 -1.41
N LYS A 60 6.44 2.16 -1.37
CA LYS A 60 6.02 0.75 -1.43
C LYS A 60 6.21 0.15 -2.82
N PHE A 61 5.92 0.91 -3.89
CA PHE A 61 6.03 0.39 -5.25
C PHE A 61 7.46 -0.10 -5.59
N PRO A 62 8.54 0.68 -5.47
CA PRO A 62 9.88 0.20 -5.77
C PRO A 62 10.35 -0.90 -4.79
N ILE A 63 9.84 -0.93 -3.56
CA ILE A 63 10.10 -2.02 -2.62
C ILE A 63 9.50 -3.34 -3.14
N LEU A 64 8.23 -3.33 -3.56
CA LEU A 64 7.56 -4.53 -4.07
C LEU A 64 8.18 -5.00 -5.39
N VAL A 65 8.54 -4.07 -6.28
CA VAL A 65 9.30 -4.37 -7.52
C VAL A 65 10.65 -5.02 -7.18
N GLY A 66 11.38 -4.49 -6.21
CA GLY A 66 12.66 -5.04 -5.79
C GLY A 66 12.54 -6.41 -5.13
N THR A 67 11.48 -6.62 -4.34
CA THR A 67 11.21 -7.91 -3.72
C THR A 67 10.86 -8.96 -4.78
N ALA A 68 10.03 -8.62 -5.75
CA ALA A 68 9.70 -9.49 -6.89
C ALA A 68 10.96 -9.83 -7.70
N TYR A 69 11.82 -8.85 -7.96
CA TYR A 69 13.07 -9.05 -8.65
C TYR A 69 14.00 -10.04 -7.96
N ILE A 70 14.23 -9.88 -6.65
CA ILE A 70 15.08 -10.83 -5.89
C ILE A 70 14.48 -12.23 -5.91
N GLN A 71 13.18 -12.35 -5.75
CA GLN A 71 12.48 -13.64 -5.84
C GLN A 71 12.64 -14.32 -7.20
N SER A 72 12.64 -13.55 -8.29
CA SER A 72 12.80 -14.09 -9.66
C SER A 72 14.18 -14.69 -9.90
N LYS A 73 15.20 -14.25 -9.19
CA LYS A 73 16.58 -14.75 -9.31
C LYS A 73 16.84 -16.10 -8.64
N LYS A 74 15.88 -16.65 -7.90
CA LYS A 74 16.04 -17.91 -7.16
C LYS A 74 17.23 -17.95 -6.19
N GLU A 75 17.71 -16.81 -5.74
CA GLU A 75 18.75 -16.75 -4.72
C GLU A 75 18.16 -17.07 -3.34
N PRO A 76 18.51 -18.24 -2.75
CA PRO A 76 17.66 -18.83 -1.71
C PRO A 76 17.66 -18.04 -0.41
N GLU A 77 18.82 -17.59 0.07
CA GLU A 77 18.93 -17.09 1.44
C GLU A 77 18.59 -15.60 1.61
N GLU A 78 19.07 -14.74 0.73
CA GLU A 78 18.81 -13.30 0.84
C GLU A 78 17.35 -12.98 0.50
N GLY A 79 16.81 -13.61 -0.52
CA GLY A 79 15.38 -13.50 -0.89
C GLY A 79 14.46 -14.04 0.20
N LYS A 80 14.84 -15.15 0.84
CA LYS A 80 14.10 -15.74 1.96
C LYS A 80 14.00 -14.77 3.13
N ARG A 81 15.13 -14.20 3.60
CA ARG A 81 15.12 -13.21 4.70
C ARG A 81 14.29 -11.96 4.41
N CYS A 82 14.35 -11.48 3.16
CA CYS A 82 13.51 -10.37 2.75
C CYS A 82 12.03 -10.73 2.85
N LEU A 83 11.64 -11.90 2.35
CA LEU A 83 10.25 -12.33 2.42
C LEU A 83 9.81 -12.56 3.87
N GLU A 84 10.66 -13.14 4.71
CA GLU A 84 10.42 -13.32 6.15
C GLU A 84 10.04 -11.99 6.81
N ALA A 85 10.85 -10.96 6.60
CA ALA A 85 10.59 -9.64 7.16
C ALA A 85 9.28 -9.01 6.66
N LEU A 86 8.90 -9.31 5.41
CA LEU A 86 7.68 -8.78 4.79
C LEU A 86 6.41 -9.43 5.36
N ILE A 87 6.45 -10.73 5.67
CA ILE A 87 5.27 -11.51 6.07
C ILE A 87 5.16 -11.80 7.56
N ALA A 88 6.22 -11.52 8.34
CA ALA A 88 6.24 -11.82 9.77
C ALA A 88 5.14 -11.11 10.58
N HIS A 89 4.79 -9.89 10.20
CA HIS A 89 3.79 -9.06 10.87
C HIS A 89 3.37 -7.88 9.97
N PRO A 90 2.18 -7.28 10.22
CA PRO A 90 1.77 -6.08 9.51
C PRO A 90 2.80 -4.96 9.67
N LEU A 91 3.27 -4.41 8.54
CA LEU A 91 4.29 -3.38 8.54
C LEU A 91 3.68 -1.98 8.68
N SER A 92 4.12 -1.24 9.69
CA SER A 92 3.91 0.21 9.74
C SER A 92 4.74 0.91 8.64
N LEU A 93 4.43 2.17 8.33
CA LEU A 93 5.19 2.93 7.33
C LEU A 93 6.69 3.02 7.67
N GLY A 94 7.03 3.11 8.96
CA GLY A 94 8.42 3.09 9.41
C GLY A 94 9.10 1.74 9.17
N GLN A 95 8.38 0.64 9.38
CA GLN A 95 8.87 -0.71 9.10
C GLN A 95 9.01 -0.97 7.58
N TRP A 96 8.12 -0.43 6.75
CA TRP A 96 8.30 -0.41 5.29
C TRP A 96 9.60 0.28 4.88
N ALA A 97 9.92 1.44 5.50
CA ALA A 97 11.18 2.13 5.23
C ALA A 97 12.41 1.33 5.71
N ALA A 98 12.31 0.67 6.88
CA ALA A 98 13.36 -0.21 7.38
C ALA A 98 13.59 -1.41 6.45
N TYR A 99 12.51 -2.09 6.04
CA TYR A 99 12.56 -3.17 5.06
C TYR A 99 13.20 -2.72 3.74
N GLY A 100 12.80 -1.54 3.23
CA GLY A 100 13.39 -0.95 2.03
C GLY A 100 14.90 -0.71 2.17
N ASN A 101 15.41 -0.36 3.37
CA ASN A 101 16.84 -0.23 3.62
C ASN A 101 17.58 -1.57 3.52
N ASP A 102 17.01 -2.64 4.03
CA ASP A 102 17.62 -3.97 3.95
C ASP A 102 17.59 -4.51 2.53
N LEU A 103 16.46 -4.37 1.84
CA LEU A 103 16.33 -4.67 0.41
C LEU A 103 17.37 -3.91 -0.43
N ARG A 104 17.53 -2.62 -0.17
CA ARG A 104 18.53 -1.79 -0.85
C ARG A 104 19.97 -2.32 -0.68
N LYS A 105 20.33 -2.83 0.50
CA LYS A 105 21.66 -3.42 0.74
C LYS A 105 21.90 -4.67 -0.10
N ILE A 106 20.84 -5.46 -0.32
CA ILE A 106 20.91 -6.66 -1.17
C ILE A 106 21.09 -6.24 -2.63
N LEU A 107 20.23 -5.32 -3.13
CA LEU A 107 20.29 -4.83 -4.50
C LEU A 107 21.61 -4.08 -4.83
N GLN A 108 22.27 -3.52 -3.83
CA GLN A 108 23.57 -2.85 -4.02
C GLN A 108 24.65 -3.77 -4.58
N LYS A 109 24.56 -5.07 -4.31
CA LYS A 109 25.54 -6.09 -4.75
C LYS A 109 25.32 -6.54 -6.20
N ASP A 110 24.21 -6.13 -6.81
CA ASP A 110 23.79 -6.57 -8.13
C ASP A 110 23.82 -5.42 -9.13
N GLU A 111 24.79 -5.45 -10.05
CA GLU A 111 24.93 -4.41 -11.07
C GLU A 111 23.70 -4.28 -11.99
N ALA A 112 22.99 -5.38 -12.27
CA ALA A 112 21.78 -5.33 -13.08
C ALA A 112 20.63 -4.61 -12.35
N ALA A 113 20.61 -4.64 -11.02
CA ALA A 113 19.62 -3.97 -10.18
C ALA A 113 20.03 -2.53 -9.78
N LYS A 114 21.16 -2.04 -10.24
CA LYS A 114 21.67 -0.71 -9.87
C LYS A 114 20.67 0.43 -10.05
N PRO A 115 19.88 0.51 -11.13
CA PRO A 115 18.85 1.54 -11.25
C PRO A 115 17.81 1.47 -10.13
N LEU A 116 17.33 0.29 -9.79
CA LEU A 116 16.37 0.06 -8.71
C LEU A 116 16.96 0.37 -7.32
N TYR A 117 18.23 0.02 -7.10
CA TYR A 117 18.98 0.43 -5.91
C TYR A 117 19.00 1.96 -5.75
N GLN A 118 19.23 2.71 -6.84
CA GLN A 118 19.28 4.17 -6.82
C GLN A 118 17.92 4.77 -6.47
N VAL A 119 16.83 4.22 -6.99
CA VAL A 119 15.47 4.64 -6.65
C VAL A 119 15.19 4.42 -5.17
N LEU A 120 15.46 3.23 -4.63
CA LEU A 120 15.28 2.96 -3.21
C LEU A 120 16.14 3.87 -2.35
N ARG A 121 17.37 4.13 -2.77
CA ARG A 121 18.24 5.08 -2.06
C ARG A 121 17.63 6.48 -2.01
N SER A 122 17.12 6.99 -3.12
CA SER A 122 16.55 8.34 -3.21
C SER A 122 15.30 8.46 -2.34
N ILE A 123 14.34 7.51 -2.44
CA ILE A 123 13.11 7.58 -1.63
C ILE A 123 13.38 7.44 -0.14
N LEU A 124 14.28 6.55 0.28
CA LEU A 124 14.65 6.38 1.68
C LEU A 124 15.37 7.61 2.23
N GLN A 125 16.19 8.29 1.42
CA GLN A 125 16.77 9.57 1.79
C GLN A 125 15.71 10.67 1.94
N LEU A 126 14.71 10.71 1.06
CA LEU A 126 13.56 11.60 1.21
C LEU A 126 12.88 11.37 2.56
N TYR A 127 12.52 10.13 2.86
CA TYR A 127 11.85 9.76 4.12
C TYR A 127 12.63 10.19 5.36
N ASN A 128 13.94 9.92 5.38
CA ASN A 128 14.80 10.26 6.49
C ASN A 128 14.99 11.78 6.66
N ARG A 129 15.22 12.52 5.56
CA ARG A 129 15.48 13.97 5.60
C ARG A 129 14.24 14.78 5.95
N THR A 130 13.08 14.35 5.50
CA THR A 130 11.84 15.12 5.69
C THR A 130 11.03 14.66 6.89
N GLY A 131 11.32 13.47 7.44
CA GLY A 131 10.61 12.92 8.58
C GLY A 131 9.18 12.50 8.26
N VAL A 132 8.94 11.93 7.05
CA VAL A 132 7.61 11.51 6.56
C VAL A 132 6.86 10.65 7.57
N VAL A 133 7.53 9.67 8.19
CA VAL A 133 6.89 8.74 9.15
C VAL A 133 6.30 9.51 10.34
N ASN A 134 7.09 10.40 10.93
CA ASN A 134 6.63 11.22 12.05
C ASN A 134 5.52 12.19 11.63
N TRP A 135 5.68 12.85 10.48
CA TRP A 135 4.66 13.73 9.92
C TRP A 135 3.33 12.99 9.72
N ARG A 136 3.35 11.84 9.05
CA ARG A 136 2.15 11.02 8.82
C ARG A 136 1.48 10.65 10.14
N ASN A 137 2.24 10.21 11.14
CA ASN A 137 1.70 9.78 12.41
C ASN A 137 1.11 10.95 13.21
N THR A 138 1.76 12.11 13.19
CA THR A 138 1.32 13.27 14.00
C THR A 138 0.24 14.12 13.33
N ARG A 139 0.21 14.19 11.98
CA ARG A 139 -0.72 15.05 11.25
C ARG A 139 -1.93 14.32 10.69
N ILE A 140 -1.78 13.02 10.35
CA ILE A 140 -2.81 12.25 9.65
C ILE A 140 -3.28 11.03 10.46
N GLY A 141 -2.35 10.34 11.15
CA GLY A 141 -2.59 9.02 11.71
C GLY A 141 -3.45 8.96 12.98
N HIS A 142 -3.65 10.07 13.67
CA HIS A 142 -4.33 10.10 14.97
C HIS A 142 -5.60 10.95 15.00
N GLY A 143 -6.17 11.27 13.87
CA GLY A 143 -7.43 11.99 13.81
C GLY A 143 -7.62 12.78 12.52
N ALA A 144 -8.77 13.38 12.39
CA ALA A 144 -9.03 14.31 11.29
C ALA A 144 -8.06 15.49 11.37
N VAL A 145 -7.63 15.95 10.22
CA VAL A 145 -6.89 17.23 10.11
C VAL A 145 -7.79 18.31 10.70
N ALA A 146 -7.45 18.77 11.91
CA ALA A 146 -8.23 19.77 12.63
C ALA A 146 -7.71 21.18 12.35
N GLY A 147 -8.62 22.16 12.29
CA GLY A 147 -8.28 23.56 12.14
C GLY A 147 -8.20 24.04 10.70
N ASP A 148 -7.57 25.18 10.51
CA ASP A 148 -7.39 25.79 9.19
C ASP A 148 -6.29 25.05 8.42
N ILE A 149 -6.65 24.51 7.25
CA ILE A 149 -5.72 23.79 6.34
C ILE A 149 -4.51 24.66 5.96
N MET A 150 -4.63 25.98 6.03
CA MET A 150 -3.53 26.90 5.75
C MET A 150 -2.38 26.79 6.77
N GLN A 151 -2.62 26.20 7.95
CA GLN A 151 -1.56 25.90 8.92
C GLN A 151 -0.59 24.84 8.39
N TYR A 152 -1.01 24.07 7.40
CA TYR A 152 -0.21 23.01 6.76
C TYR A 152 0.49 23.46 5.47
N ALA A 153 0.45 24.76 5.16
CA ALA A 153 1.05 25.29 3.94
C ALA A 153 2.56 25.00 3.81
N GLU A 154 3.26 24.96 4.95
CA GLU A 154 4.68 24.59 4.99
C GLU A 154 4.89 23.10 4.70
N ASP A 155 3.99 22.24 5.17
CA ASP A 155 4.01 20.82 4.87
C ASP A 155 3.81 20.59 3.36
N PHE A 156 2.83 21.25 2.74
CA PHE A 156 2.65 21.18 1.29
C PHE A 156 3.92 21.55 0.54
N LYS A 157 4.54 22.67 0.88
CA LYS A 157 5.78 23.11 0.24
C LYS A 157 6.92 22.12 0.45
N LYS A 158 7.10 21.67 1.68
CA LYS A 158 8.18 20.74 2.05
C LYS A 158 8.08 19.41 1.31
N TYR A 159 6.90 18.78 1.38
CA TYR A 159 6.73 17.43 0.83
C TYR A 159 6.57 17.43 -0.68
N SER A 160 5.87 18.40 -1.28
CA SER A 160 5.81 18.50 -2.74
C SER A 160 7.18 18.77 -3.37
N THR A 161 8.01 19.63 -2.73
CA THR A 161 9.40 19.83 -3.16
C THR A 161 10.21 18.54 -3.10
N ALA A 162 10.05 17.78 -2.02
CA ALA A 162 10.78 16.53 -1.83
C ALA A 162 10.32 15.45 -2.81
N ILE A 163 9.02 15.33 -3.06
CA ILE A 163 8.43 14.43 -4.08
C ILE A 163 9.00 14.77 -5.45
N ASN A 164 8.93 16.03 -5.87
CA ASN A 164 9.39 16.44 -7.19
C ASN A 164 10.90 16.22 -7.37
N LYS A 165 11.68 16.53 -6.34
CA LYS A 165 13.12 16.24 -6.35
C LYS A 165 13.38 14.74 -6.52
N HIS A 166 12.67 13.88 -5.80
CA HIS A 166 12.78 12.43 -5.96
C HIS A 166 12.41 11.99 -7.37
N CYS A 167 11.30 12.49 -7.93
CA CYS A 167 10.89 12.20 -9.29
C CYS A 167 11.95 12.62 -10.34
N MET A 168 12.57 13.78 -10.17
CA MET A 168 13.68 14.24 -11.03
C MET A 168 14.91 13.34 -10.92
N GLU A 169 15.31 12.96 -9.70
CA GLU A 169 16.47 12.09 -9.46
C GLU A 169 16.27 10.66 -9.99
N THR A 170 15.02 10.22 -10.15
CA THR A 170 14.64 8.86 -10.55
C THR A 170 13.95 8.78 -11.91
N GLU A 171 13.89 9.89 -12.64
CA GLU A 171 13.21 10.02 -13.92
C GLU A 171 13.64 8.95 -14.93
N SER A 172 14.94 8.76 -15.11
CA SER A 172 15.47 7.79 -16.07
C SER A 172 15.00 6.37 -15.79
N PHE A 173 14.97 5.96 -14.52
CA PHE A 173 14.49 4.63 -14.14
C PHE A 173 12.98 4.48 -14.39
N TYR A 174 12.16 5.41 -13.90
CA TYR A 174 10.72 5.27 -14.05
C TYR A 174 10.23 5.42 -15.49
N THR A 175 10.94 6.19 -16.33
CA THR A 175 10.65 6.26 -17.75
C THR A 175 11.05 4.99 -18.50
N GLU A 176 12.09 4.30 -18.06
CA GLU A 176 12.52 3.02 -18.62
C GLU A 176 11.68 1.84 -18.12
N LEU A 177 11.26 1.87 -16.84
CA LEU A 177 10.48 0.79 -16.23
C LEU A 177 9.13 0.63 -16.94
N ASN A 178 8.92 -0.53 -17.51
CA ASN A 178 7.64 -0.91 -18.11
C ASN A 178 6.92 -1.91 -17.23
N ILE A 179 5.66 -1.63 -16.94
CA ILE A 179 4.73 -2.57 -16.31
C ILE A 179 3.74 -2.99 -17.38
N MET A 180 3.65 -4.29 -17.62
CA MET A 180 2.84 -4.88 -18.68
C MET A 180 1.73 -5.74 -18.09
N LEU A 181 0.50 -5.52 -18.52
CA LEU A 181 -0.66 -6.34 -18.19
C LEU A 181 -1.44 -6.64 -19.47
N GLY A 182 -1.64 -7.94 -19.77
CA GLY A 182 -2.40 -8.33 -20.96
C GLY A 182 -1.84 -7.72 -22.25
N GLY A 183 -0.50 -7.60 -22.36
CA GLY A 183 0.16 -7.00 -23.51
C GLY A 183 0.06 -5.46 -23.57
N LYS A 184 -0.63 -4.80 -22.65
CA LYS A 184 -0.73 -3.33 -22.58
C LYS A 184 0.21 -2.76 -21.53
N LYS A 185 0.83 -1.64 -21.86
CA LYS A 185 1.76 -0.94 -20.98
C LYS A 185 0.99 -0.02 -20.03
N LEU A 186 1.27 -0.15 -18.74
CA LEU A 186 0.67 0.67 -17.69
C LEU A 186 1.57 1.89 -17.42
N LYS A 187 1.39 2.95 -18.19
CA LYS A 187 2.11 4.23 -18.06
C LYS A 187 1.18 5.42 -18.14
N GLY A 188 1.61 6.50 -17.48
CA GLY A 188 0.84 7.73 -17.38
C GLY A 188 -0.30 7.61 -16.34
N TYR A 189 -0.99 8.71 -16.11
CA TYR A 189 -1.97 8.81 -15.03
C TYR A 189 -3.33 8.16 -15.31
N SER A 190 -3.57 7.68 -16.52
CA SER A 190 -4.81 7.00 -16.89
C SER A 190 -4.55 5.59 -17.38
N LEU A 191 -5.36 4.65 -16.92
CA LEU A 191 -5.31 3.28 -17.44
C LEU A 191 -5.75 3.24 -18.90
N PRO A 192 -5.17 2.34 -19.71
CA PRO A 192 -5.73 2.02 -21.01
C PRO A 192 -7.20 1.61 -20.86
N LYS A 193 -8.05 2.03 -21.79
CA LYS A 193 -9.43 1.53 -21.80
C LYS A 193 -9.41 0.05 -22.16
N TRP A 194 -10.00 -0.76 -21.29
CA TRP A 194 -10.28 -2.17 -21.52
C TRP A 194 -11.76 -2.39 -21.62
N ASP A 195 -12.18 -3.32 -22.44
CA ASP A 195 -13.56 -3.81 -22.44
C ASP A 195 -13.77 -4.82 -21.29
N GLU A 196 -15.01 -5.09 -20.93
CA GLU A 196 -15.33 -6.02 -19.83
C GLU A 196 -14.78 -7.43 -20.06
N ILE A 197 -14.72 -7.89 -21.30
CA ILE A 197 -14.18 -9.19 -21.66
C ILE A 197 -12.68 -9.24 -21.36
N THR A 198 -11.95 -8.17 -21.73
CA THR A 198 -10.52 -8.05 -21.44
C THR A 198 -10.28 -8.01 -19.94
N VAL A 199 -11.09 -7.27 -19.18
CA VAL A 199 -10.98 -7.19 -17.71
C VAL A 199 -11.17 -8.56 -17.07
N CYS A 200 -12.20 -9.32 -17.46
CA CYS A 200 -12.44 -10.67 -16.96
C CYS A 200 -11.30 -11.67 -17.32
N SER A 201 -10.54 -11.40 -18.37
CA SER A 201 -9.43 -12.26 -18.80
C SER A 201 -8.12 -11.99 -18.05
N PHE A 202 -8.06 -10.98 -17.20
CA PHE A 202 -6.83 -10.65 -16.44
C PHE A 202 -6.60 -11.52 -15.22
N GLU A 203 -7.61 -12.22 -14.75
CA GLU A 203 -7.42 -13.18 -13.66
C GLU A 203 -6.39 -14.23 -14.05
N GLY A 204 -5.36 -14.37 -13.22
CA GLY A 204 -4.26 -15.30 -13.47
C GLY A 204 -3.21 -14.83 -14.49
N GLN A 205 -3.39 -13.69 -15.17
CA GLN A 205 -2.36 -13.18 -16.06
C GLN A 205 -1.15 -12.63 -15.30
N THR A 206 0.01 -12.70 -15.93
CA THR A 206 1.24 -12.12 -15.42
C THR A 206 1.16 -10.59 -15.44
N LEU A 207 1.56 -9.98 -14.34
CA LEU A 207 1.87 -8.56 -14.29
C LEU A 207 3.40 -8.42 -14.33
N GLU A 208 3.92 -8.12 -15.51
CA GLU A 208 5.37 -8.14 -15.74
C GLU A 208 5.98 -6.76 -15.58
N ALA A 209 7.10 -6.71 -14.85
CA ALA A 209 7.99 -5.56 -14.86
C ALA A 209 9.19 -5.81 -15.75
N SER A 210 9.60 -4.79 -16.52
CA SER A 210 10.84 -4.82 -17.28
C SER A 210 11.58 -3.49 -17.21
N PHE A 211 12.88 -3.56 -16.98
CA PHE A 211 13.81 -2.44 -17.11
C PHE A 211 15.20 -2.96 -17.50
N SER A 212 15.94 -2.19 -18.28
CA SER A 212 17.18 -2.64 -18.91
C SER A 212 16.94 -3.95 -19.69
N GLN A 213 17.56 -5.03 -19.32
CA GLN A 213 17.39 -6.37 -19.92
C GLN A 213 16.65 -7.35 -19.00
N LEU A 214 16.12 -6.85 -17.89
CA LEU A 214 15.44 -7.68 -16.88
C LEU A 214 13.95 -7.72 -17.18
N ILE A 215 13.37 -8.92 -17.08
CA ILE A 215 11.92 -9.14 -17.15
C ILE A 215 11.55 -10.13 -16.04
N PHE A 216 10.56 -9.79 -15.23
CA PHE A 216 10.10 -10.63 -14.13
C PHE A 216 8.64 -10.36 -13.76
N ASP A 217 8.00 -11.37 -13.18
CA ASP A 217 6.62 -11.26 -12.69
C ASP A 217 6.57 -10.51 -11.35
N LEU A 218 5.66 -9.57 -11.23
CA LEU A 218 5.44 -8.82 -9.99
C LEU A 218 4.59 -9.57 -8.97
N ARG A 219 3.88 -10.61 -9.43
CA ARG A 219 3.06 -11.41 -8.52
C ARG A 219 3.93 -12.23 -7.56
N PRO A 220 3.46 -12.42 -6.33
CA PRO A 220 2.17 -12.04 -5.75
C PRO A 220 2.17 -10.67 -5.04
N TYR A 221 3.21 -9.86 -5.22
CA TYR A 221 3.37 -8.57 -4.52
C TYR A 221 2.52 -7.46 -5.12
N ILE A 222 2.34 -7.49 -6.44
CA ILE A 222 1.40 -6.64 -7.17
C ILE A 222 0.62 -7.58 -8.09
N PHE A 223 -0.70 -7.55 -8.02
CA PHE A 223 -1.55 -8.50 -8.71
C PHE A 223 -2.87 -7.87 -9.16
N VAL A 224 -3.58 -8.56 -10.04
CA VAL A 224 -4.90 -8.15 -10.53
C VAL A 224 -5.95 -9.05 -9.94
N GLN A 225 -7.03 -8.46 -9.44
CA GLN A 225 -8.23 -9.16 -9.00
C GLN A 225 -9.46 -8.34 -9.41
N GLU A 226 -10.44 -9.01 -10.02
CA GLU A 226 -11.69 -8.36 -10.51
C GLU A 226 -11.45 -7.13 -11.41
N GLY A 227 -10.33 -7.12 -12.13
CA GLY A 227 -9.94 -6.01 -13.02
C GLY A 227 -9.23 -4.85 -12.34
N ASP A 228 -9.09 -4.86 -11.03
CA ASP A 228 -8.36 -3.87 -10.26
C ASP A 228 -6.95 -4.36 -9.90
N ILE A 229 -6.03 -3.43 -9.67
CA ILE A 229 -4.64 -3.74 -9.38
C ILE A 229 -4.36 -3.46 -7.92
N TYR A 230 -3.89 -4.48 -7.22
CA TYR A 230 -3.65 -4.46 -5.79
C TYR A 230 -2.17 -4.62 -5.46
N PHE A 231 -1.77 -3.91 -4.41
CA PHE A 231 -0.44 -3.96 -3.81
C PHE A 231 -0.51 -4.75 -2.51
N PHE A 232 0.38 -5.68 -2.30
CA PHE A 232 0.57 -6.29 -1.00
C PHE A 232 0.84 -5.20 0.05
N ASP A 233 0.10 -5.22 1.14
CA ASP A 233 0.25 -4.28 2.26
C ASP A 233 0.76 -4.97 3.52
N SER A 234 0.14 -6.08 3.89
CA SER A 234 0.55 -6.84 5.07
C SER A 234 0.02 -8.26 5.05
N MET A 235 0.63 -9.13 5.86
CA MET A 235 0.08 -10.45 6.14
C MET A 235 -0.56 -10.46 7.52
N ASN A 236 -1.78 -10.97 7.58
CA ASN A 236 -2.47 -11.25 8.83
C ASN A 236 -2.22 -12.72 9.20
N SER A 237 -1.27 -12.94 10.12
CA SER A 237 -0.88 -14.28 10.54
C SER A 237 -1.97 -15.08 11.25
N TRP A 238 -2.93 -14.40 11.88
CA TRP A 238 -4.06 -15.05 12.57
C TRP A 238 -5.07 -15.66 11.60
N ARG A 239 -5.33 -14.97 10.50
CA ARG A 239 -6.29 -15.40 9.47
C ARG A 239 -5.63 -16.07 8.28
N LEU A 240 -4.31 -16.04 8.21
CA LEU A 240 -3.53 -16.55 7.09
C LEU A 240 -3.95 -15.94 5.74
N VAL A 241 -4.23 -14.64 5.77
CA VAL A 241 -4.64 -13.85 4.61
C VAL A 241 -3.71 -12.66 4.45
N ILE A 242 -3.66 -12.12 3.26
CA ILE A 242 -2.97 -10.87 2.98
C ILE A 242 -3.97 -9.70 2.91
N ASP A 243 -3.56 -8.58 3.44
CA ASP A 243 -4.18 -7.29 3.17
C ASP A 243 -3.55 -6.72 1.91
N ALA A 244 -4.35 -6.25 0.98
CA ALA A 244 -3.87 -5.61 -0.25
C ALA A 244 -4.60 -4.29 -0.50
N LEU A 245 -3.89 -3.33 -1.08
CA LEU A 245 -4.37 -1.97 -1.32
C LEU A 245 -4.46 -1.69 -2.82
N ASP A 246 -5.61 -1.22 -3.27
CA ASP A 246 -5.78 -0.52 -4.53
C ASP A 246 -5.67 0.99 -4.26
N TYR A 247 -4.56 1.59 -4.65
CA TYR A 247 -4.36 3.02 -4.48
C TYR A 247 -5.28 3.86 -5.36
N VAL A 248 -5.61 3.37 -6.55
CA VAL A 248 -6.44 4.11 -7.54
C VAL A 248 -7.85 4.33 -7.02
N LYS A 249 -8.47 3.29 -6.46
CA LYS A 249 -9.83 3.35 -5.91
C LYS A 249 -9.88 3.60 -4.40
N GLY A 250 -8.71 3.63 -3.75
CA GLY A 250 -8.61 3.79 -2.30
C GLY A 250 -9.21 2.60 -1.52
N ARG A 251 -9.18 1.40 -2.11
CA ARG A 251 -9.80 0.20 -1.52
C ARG A 251 -8.78 -0.70 -0.85
N LYS A 252 -9.21 -1.34 0.22
CA LYS A 252 -8.45 -2.41 0.85
C LYS A 252 -9.25 -3.72 0.74
N ILE A 253 -8.58 -4.77 0.28
CA ILE A 253 -9.15 -6.11 0.23
C ILE A 253 -8.35 -7.07 1.09
N VAL A 254 -8.98 -8.18 1.45
CA VAL A 254 -8.36 -9.30 2.16
C VAL A 254 -8.41 -10.51 1.25
N VAL A 255 -7.25 -11.10 0.95
CA VAL A 255 -7.13 -12.18 -0.03
C VAL A 255 -6.36 -13.35 0.56
N GLN A 256 -6.79 -14.57 0.25
CA GLN A 256 -5.95 -15.75 0.45
C GLN A 256 -4.91 -15.84 -0.67
N SER A 257 -3.66 -16.07 -0.30
CA SER A 257 -2.58 -16.30 -1.25
C SER A 257 -1.83 -17.54 -0.86
N GLU A 258 -1.97 -18.60 -1.66
CA GLU A 258 -1.24 -19.87 -1.49
C GLU A 258 0.27 -19.67 -1.38
N PHE A 259 0.81 -18.72 -2.14
CA PHE A 259 2.22 -18.39 -2.09
C PHE A 259 2.63 -17.89 -0.70
N PHE A 260 1.95 -16.88 -0.18
CA PHE A 260 2.27 -16.32 1.14
C PHE A 260 1.98 -17.31 2.27
N LEU A 261 0.91 -18.08 2.16
CA LEU A 261 0.58 -19.15 3.11
C LEU A 261 1.68 -20.20 3.18
N LYS A 262 2.13 -20.68 2.02
CA LYS A 262 3.21 -21.66 1.94
C LYS A 262 4.49 -21.09 2.56
N LYS A 263 4.84 -19.87 2.23
CA LYS A 263 6.04 -19.21 2.77
C LYS A 263 5.95 -18.99 4.27
N TYR A 264 4.82 -18.54 4.77
CA TYR A 264 4.60 -18.39 6.21
C TYR A 264 4.78 -19.71 6.95
N ARG A 265 4.21 -20.80 6.44
CA ARG A 265 4.38 -22.16 7.03
C ARG A 265 5.83 -22.62 7.01
N GLU A 266 6.56 -22.39 5.92
CA GLU A 266 7.99 -22.69 5.83
C GLU A 266 8.81 -21.96 6.88
N LEU A 267 8.44 -20.72 7.21
CA LEU A 267 9.16 -19.86 8.16
C LEU A 267 8.86 -20.20 9.62
N THR A 268 7.59 -20.43 9.95
CA THR A 268 7.15 -20.64 11.34
C THR A 268 7.30 -22.09 11.81
N GLY A 269 7.57 -23.02 10.89
CA GLY A 269 7.59 -24.44 11.19
C GLY A 269 6.21 -25.01 11.54
N GLU A 270 5.14 -24.24 11.37
CA GLU A 270 3.77 -24.59 11.71
C GLU A 270 3.09 -25.56 10.73
N GLY A 271 3.86 -26.35 9.98
CA GLY A 271 3.31 -27.36 9.07
C GLY A 271 2.45 -28.46 9.75
N LYS A 272 2.17 -28.34 11.05
CA LYS A 272 1.50 -29.41 11.84
C LYS A 272 0.15 -29.06 12.45
N TYR A 273 -0.30 -27.79 12.48
CA TYR A 273 -1.45 -27.42 13.31
C TYR A 273 -2.54 -26.56 12.65
N LEU A 274 -2.58 -26.47 11.34
CA LEU A 274 -3.75 -25.88 10.70
C LEU A 274 -4.74 -26.98 10.34
N PRO A 275 -6.00 -26.91 10.80
CA PRO A 275 -7.03 -27.79 10.29
C PRO A 275 -7.12 -27.61 8.78
N GLU A 276 -7.25 -28.72 8.04
CA GLU A 276 -7.65 -28.73 6.63
C GLU A 276 -9.11 -28.21 6.52
N THR A 277 -9.35 -26.98 6.88
CA THR A 277 -10.60 -26.32 6.54
C THR A 277 -10.46 -25.88 5.10
N SER A 278 -11.16 -26.57 4.22
CA SER A 278 -11.54 -26.04 2.91
C SER A 278 -12.34 -24.77 3.15
N VAL A 279 -11.65 -23.65 3.34
CA VAL A 279 -12.30 -22.35 3.31
C VAL A 279 -12.54 -22.11 1.83
N SER A 280 -13.80 -22.26 1.42
CA SER A 280 -14.28 -21.78 0.13
C SER A 280 -13.73 -20.35 -0.06
N ASP A 281 -13.31 -20.04 -1.27
CA ASP A 281 -12.78 -18.73 -1.67
C ASP A 281 -13.76 -17.62 -1.30
N VAL A 282 -13.63 -17.10 -0.08
CA VAL A 282 -14.43 -15.97 0.38
C VAL A 282 -13.62 -14.71 0.09
N VAL A 283 -13.88 -14.14 -1.06
CA VAL A 283 -13.39 -12.81 -1.42
C VAL A 283 -14.25 -11.80 -0.68
N PHE A 284 -13.65 -11.12 0.28
CA PHE A 284 -14.31 -10.00 0.96
C PHE A 284 -13.99 -8.72 0.20
N SER A 285 -14.93 -8.20 -0.58
CA SER A 285 -14.78 -6.88 -1.19
C SER A 285 -15.13 -5.80 -0.16
N SER A 286 -14.34 -4.74 -0.11
CA SER A 286 -14.55 -3.62 0.83
C SER A 286 -15.78 -2.77 0.49
N ASP A 287 -16.43 -2.99 -0.65
CA ASP A 287 -17.62 -2.23 -1.07
C ASP A 287 -18.84 -2.50 -0.21
N ASN A 288 -18.78 -3.51 0.65
CA ASN A 288 -19.81 -3.85 1.61
C ASN A 288 -19.23 -3.98 3.03
N GLN A 289 -18.73 -2.88 3.57
CA GLN A 289 -18.28 -2.85 4.96
C GLN A 289 -19.34 -3.44 5.91
N TYR A 290 -20.61 -3.15 5.66
CA TYR A 290 -21.74 -3.68 6.40
C TYR A 290 -21.90 -5.21 6.25
N LEU A 291 -21.74 -5.76 5.04
CA LEU A 291 -21.76 -7.22 4.85
C LEU A 291 -20.53 -7.92 5.44
N ASN A 292 -19.37 -7.26 5.43
CA ASN A 292 -18.18 -7.75 6.11
C ASN A 292 -18.37 -7.77 7.63
N GLU A 293 -19.02 -6.76 8.19
CA GLU A 293 -19.35 -6.69 9.61
C GLU A 293 -20.36 -7.79 10.00
N LEU A 294 -21.39 -8.02 9.18
CA LEU A 294 -22.34 -9.13 9.38
C LEU A 294 -21.66 -10.49 9.30
N ASN A 295 -20.84 -10.73 8.29
CA ASN A 295 -20.08 -11.98 8.16
C ASN A 295 -19.09 -12.20 9.32
N LEU A 296 -18.48 -11.12 9.82
CA LEU A 296 -17.64 -11.18 11.01
C LEU A 296 -18.45 -11.53 12.25
N ALA A 297 -19.65 -10.98 12.39
CA ALA A 297 -20.55 -11.27 13.50
C ALA A 297 -21.02 -12.74 13.50
N GLU A 298 -21.41 -13.26 12.33
CA GLU A 298 -21.85 -14.66 12.18
C GLU A 298 -20.74 -15.69 12.51
N ASN A 299 -19.49 -15.33 12.26
CA ASN A 299 -18.33 -16.20 12.51
C ASN A 299 -17.60 -15.86 13.81
N PHE A 300 -18.11 -14.92 14.58
CA PHE A 300 -17.50 -14.54 15.85
C PHE A 300 -17.73 -15.63 16.91
N THR A 301 -16.64 -16.16 17.43
CA THR A 301 -16.70 -17.02 18.63
C THR A 301 -16.52 -16.13 19.84
N SER A 302 -17.55 -16.05 20.68
CA SER A 302 -17.53 -15.24 21.88
C SER A 302 -16.33 -15.55 22.77
N MET A 303 -15.71 -14.52 23.32
CA MET A 303 -14.77 -14.68 24.43
C MET A 303 -15.59 -14.84 25.70
N ASP A 304 -15.41 -15.96 26.39
CA ASP A 304 -16.04 -16.21 27.67
C ASP A 304 -15.94 -14.98 28.59
N ASN A 305 -17.03 -14.53 29.13
CA ASN A 305 -17.23 -13.37 30.00
C ASN A 305 -17.34 -11.97 29.31
N LEU A 306 -17.10 -11.81 28.04
CA LEU A 306 -17.23 -10.50 27.40
C LEU A 306 -18.68 -10.17 27.07
N ASP A 307 -19.43 -11.16 26.59
CA ASP A 307 -20.87 -11.05 26.32
C ASP A 307 -21.66 -10.87 27.61
N GLU A 308 -21.30 -11.62 28.67
CA GLU A 308 -21.92 -11.47 30.00
C GLU A 308 -21.67 -10.08 30.59
N TRP A 309 -20.43 -9.56 30.43
CA TRP A 309 -20.08 -8.21 30.85
C TRP A 309 -20.87 -7.15 30.10
N LEU A 310 -21.00 -7.28 28.77
CA LEU A 310 -21.75 -6.34 27.93
C LEU A 310 -23.24 -6.38 28.31
N ALA A 311 -23.83 -7.58 28.45
CA ALA A 311 -25.21 -7.75 28.87
C ALA A 311 -25.46 -7.09 30.23
N HIS A 312 -24.54 -7.25 31.18
CA HIS A 312 -24.61 -6.60 32.50
C HIS A 312 -24.56 -5.06 32.36
N CYS A 313 -23.62 -4.53 31.56
CA CYS A 313 -23.55 -3.10 31.31
C CYS A 313 -24.81 -2.52 30.66
N LEU A 314 -25.41 -3.23 29.70
CA LEU A 314 -26.64 -2.78 29.02
C LEU A 314 -27.89 -2.88 29.90
N ASN A 315 -27.93 -3.84 30.82
CA ASN A 315 -29.06 -4.01 31.73
C ASN A 315 -29.02 -3.07 32.93
N ASP A 316 -27.82 -2.73 33.42
CA ASP A 316 -27.67 -1.97 34.65
C ASP A 316 -27.61 -0.44 34.44
N TYR A 317 -27.42 0.02 33.20
CA TYR A 317 -27.26 1.43 32.90
C TYR A 317 -28.19 1.87 31.76
N ASP A 318 -29.15 2.73 32.06
CA ASP A 318 -30.05 3.37 31.07
C ASP A 318 -29.32 4.24 30.08
N ARG A 319 -28.17 4.79 30.44
CA ARG A 319 -27.30 5.62 29.59
C ARG A 319 -25.86 5.49 30.06
N GLY A 320 -24.93 5.39 29.11
CA GLY A 320 -23.52 5.34 29.42
C GLY A 320 -22.65 5.35 28.15
N VAL A 321 -21.37 5.59 28.35
CA VAL A 321 -20.33 5.40 27.34
C VAL A 321 -19.44 4.28 27.86
N PHE A 322 -19.44 3.16 27.16
CA PHE A 322 -18.59 2.02 27.49
C PHE A 322 -17.34 2.04 26.64
N MET A 323 -16.18 1.88 27.25
CA MET A 323 -14.90 1.83 26.56
C MET A 323 -14.38 0.40 26.53
N LEU A 324 -14.42 -0.21 25.34
CA LEU A 324 -13.81 -1.50 25.08
C LEU A 324 -12.35 -1.32 24.69
N LYS A 325 -11.43 -1.69 25.58
CA LYS A 325 -10.00 -1.65 25.34
C LYS A 325 -9.48 -3.07 25.08
N MET A 326 -9.13 -3.36 23.85
CA MET A 326 -8.56 -4.64 23.43
C MET A 326 -7.31 -4.40 22.57
N GLU A 327 -6.40 -5.36 22.54
CA GLU A 327 -5.25 -5.32 21.66
C GLU A 327 -5.68 -5.40 20.18
N ARG A 328 -4.80 -4.92 19.29
CA ARG A 328 -5.08 -4.98 17.86
C ARG A 328 -5.15 -6.44 17.40
N GLY A 329 -6.18 -6.79 16.64
CA GLY A 329 -6.38 -8.15 16.14
C GLY A 329 -7.24 -9.06 17.04
N MET A 330 -7.65 -8.60 18.21
CA MET A 330 -8.49 -9.39 19.14
C MET A 330 -10.00 -9.36 18.82
N GLY A 331 -10.40 -9.01 17.61
CA GLY A 331 -11.79 -9.15 17.18
C GLY A 331 -12.76 -8.06 17.65
N LYS A 332 -12.28 -6.87 18.04
CA LYS A 332 -13.15 -5.77 18.49
C LYS A 332 -14.33 -5.48 17.55
N THR A 333 -14.04 -5.41 16.25
CA THR A 333 -15.07 -5.10 15.24
C THR A 333 -16.11 -6.22 15.17
N ALA A 334 -15.66 -7.48 15.15
CA ALA A 334 -16.57 -8.62 15.16
C ALA A 334 -17.44 -8.65 16.40
N PHE A 335 -16.87 -8.36 17.59
CA PHE A 335 -17.62 -8.31 18.83
C PHE A 335 -18.68 -7.19 18.87
N VAL A 336 -18.36 -6.00 18.37
CA VAL A 336 -19.31 -4.88 18.35
C VAL A 336 -20.41 -5.10 17.31
N SER A 337 -20.14 -5.88 16.26
CA SER A 337 -21.11 -6.20 15.20
C SER A 337 -22.00 -7.40 15.54
N SER A 338 -21.61 -8.26 16.49
CA SER A 338 -22.39 -9.42 16.94
C SER A 338 -23.53 -8.99 17.88
#